data_7a7d7797b76409587d18c2c523b0bd9b
#
_entry.id   7a7d7797b76409587d18c2c523b0bd9b
#
_cell.length_a   1.000
_cell.length_b   1.000
_cell.length_c   1.000
_cell.angle_alpha   90.00
_cell.angle_beta   90.00
_cell.angle_gamma   90.00
#
_symmetry.space_group_name_H-M   'P 1'
#
loop_
_entity.id
_entity.type
_entity.pdbx_description
1 polymer ?
#
loop_
_entity_poly.entity_id
_entity_poly.type
_entity_poly.pdbx_seq_one_letter_code
_entity_poly.pdbx_strand_id
1 'polypeptide(L)'
;MEPKGSILLVYFVADESGSMARNIGELNDGLITLQDELQKQPFAAARVRFSVIGFSDTAFTHLEAADLRSTQWLPTLTAQGLTSYAAAFDQLGYRISVDIPHLKHQGFSVLRPAVFFLTDGLPSANDNWRPARAHLLAQPTRPNILTFGIGDADAQVVAELATNERYAFKSARGVDTGAALSEFLTSLTQSVISSGQAVANGNAELQFDKPEGFTLAVDLV
;
A
#
# COMPACT_ATOMS: atom_id res chain seq x y z
N MET A 1 -17.66 -19.56 -18.67
CA MET A 1 -18.06 -18.30 -17.99
C MET A 1 -17.33 -17.18 -18.71
N GLU A 2 -18.03 -16.17 -19.18
CA GLU A 2 -17.36 -15.02 -19.81
C GLU A 2 -16.47 -14.29 -18.81
N PRO A 3 -15.26 -13.87 -19.23
CA PRO A 3 -14.35 -13.14 -18.35
C PRO A 3 -14.98 -11.82 -17.87
N LYS A 4 -14.98 -11.56 -16.57
CA LYS A 4 -15.49 -10.30 -16.00
C LYS A 4 -14.56 -9.09 -16.24
N GLY A 5 -13.48 -9.29 -16.98
CA GLY A 5 -12.43 -8.31 -17.26
C GLY A 5 -11.29 -8.32 -16.25
N SER A 6 -10.34 -7.42 -16.44
CA SER A 6 -9.17 -7.31 -15.59
C SER A 6 -9.47 -6.53 -14.32
N ILE A 7 -8.77 -6.89 -13.23
CA ILE A 7 -8.86 -6.22 -11.93
C ILE A 7 -7.46 -6.02 -11.33
N LEU A 8 -7.25 -4.89 -10.71
CA LEU A 8 -6.04 -4.57 -9.96
C LEU A 8 -6.30 -4.75 -8.46
N LEU A 9 -5.48 -5.58 -7.82
CA LEU A 9 -5.39 -5.65 -6.36
C LEU A 9 -4.43 -4.56 -5.88
N VAL A 10 -4.92 -3.72 -4.98
CA VAL A 10 -4.14 -2.69 -4.29
C VAL A 10 -4.12 -3.02 -2.80
N TYR A 11 -2.92 -3.15 -2.24
CA TYR A 11 -2.70 -3.33 -0.80
C TYR A 11 -2.08 -2.06 -0.23
N PHE A 12 -2.76 -1.46 0.71
CA PHE A 12 -2.17 -0.44 1.57
C PHE A 12 -1.64 -1.13 2.82
N VAL A 13 -0.32 -1.11 3.00
CA VAL A 13 0.38 -1.70 4.14
C VAL A 13 0.86 -0.54 5.01
N ALA A 14 0.21 -0.35 6.15
CA ALA A 14 0.35 0.81 7.01
C ALA A 14 1.08 0.48 8.30
N ASP A 15 2.08 1.25 8.63
CA ASP A 15 2.73 1.22 9.94
C ASP A 15 1.75 1.70 11.02
N GLU A 16 1.47 0.83 11.98
CA GLU A 16 0.66 1.08 13.17
C GLU A 16 1.52 1.04 14.45
N SER A 17 2.84 1.19 14.33
CA SER A 17 3.73 1.27 15.49
C SER A 17 3.47 2.52 16.33
N GLY A 18 3.96 2.52 17.58
CA GLY A 18 3.71 3.60 18.53
C GLY A 18 4.19 4.98 18.06
N SER A 19 5.18 5.07 17.16
CA SER A 19 5.64 6.32 16.55
C SER A 19 4.56 7.02 15.72
N MET A 20 3.68 6.25 15.08
CA MET A 20 2.56 6.77 14.29
C MET A 20 1.43 7.41 15.12
N ALA A 21 1.47 7.32 16.45
CA ALA A 21 0.38 7.79 17.32
C ALA A 21 -0.04 9.26 17.10
N ARG A 22 0.90 10.12 16.66
CA ARG A 22 0.63 11.53 16.39
C ARG A 22 -0.07 11.76 15.05
N ASN A 23 0.08 10.82 14.11
CA ASN A 23 -0.35 10.96 12.72
C ASN A 23 -1.40 9.92 12.30
N ILE A 24 -1.79 9.02 13.21
CA ILE A 24 -2.76 7.94 12.90
C ILE A 24 -4.15 8.50 12.57
N GLY A 25 -4.49 9.67 13.11
CA GLY A 25 -5.73 10.39 12.79
C GLY A 25 -5.77 10.83 11.34
N GLU A 26 -4.72 11.51 10.87
CA GLU A 26 -4.59 11.92 9.45
C GLU A 26 -4.62 10.72 8.51
N LEU A 27 -4.04 9.58 8.93
CA LEU A 27 -4.08 8.36 8.13
C LEU A 27 -5.50 7.83 7.96
N ASN A 28 -6.28 7.81 9.04
CA ASN A 28 -7.67 7.40 9.01
C ASN A 28 -8.54 8.33 8.16
N ASP A 29 -8.38 9.65 8.31
CA ASP A 29 -9.09 10.65 7.53
C ASP A 29 -8.76 10.53 6.02
N GLY A 30 -7.51 10.24 5.70
CA GLY A 30 -7.06 10.01 4.33
C GLY A 30 -7.66 8.76 3.70
N LEU A 31 -7.86 7.68 4.45
CA LEU A 31 -8.55 6.48 3.96
C LEU A 31 -10.02 6.77 3.64
N ILE A 32 -10.70 7.57 4.47
CA ILE A 32 -12.08 8.01 4.21
C ILE A 32 -12.12 8.84 2.93
N THR A 33 -11.20 9.79 2.77
CA THR A 33 -11.09 10.62 1.57
C THR A 33 -10.85 9.78 0.32
N LEU A 34 -9.96 8.78 0.38
CA LEU A 34 -9.71 7.85 -0.72
C LEU A 34 -10.99 7.11 -1.13
N GLN A 35 -11.76 6.62 -0.16
CA GLN A 35 -13.04 5.94 -0.44
C GLN A 35 -14.02 6.89 -1.12
N ASP A 36 -14.19 8.11 -0.60
CA ASP A 36 -15.11 9.11 -1.16
C ASP A 36 -14.74 9.47 -2.59
N GLU A 37 -13.45 9.67 -2.87
CA GLU A 37 -12.98 9.98 -4.22
C GLU A 37 -13.17 8.80 -5.19
N LEU A 38 -12.93 7.55 -4.75
CA LEU A 38 -13.19 6.38 -5.58
C LEU A 38 -14.69 6.17 -5.86
N GLN A 39 -15.56 6.48 -4.90
CA GLN A 39 -17.01 6.40 -5.12
C GLN A 39 -17.49 7.37 -6.20
N LYS A 40 -16.83 8.53 -6.37
CA LYS A 40 -17.08 9.47 -7.46
C LYS A 40 -16.59 8.98 -8.83
N GLN A 41 -15.78 7.91 -8.85
CA GLN A 41 -15.15 7.36 -10.06
C GLN A 41 -15.56 5.88 -10.28
N PRO A 42 -16.85 5.59 -10.52
CA PRO A 42 -17.37 4.21 -10.50
C PRO A 42 -16.73 3.28 -11.52
N PHE A 43 -16.28 3.79 -12.66
CA PHE A 43 -15.60 2.99 -13.69
C PHE A 43 -14.20 2.57 -13.24
N ALA A 44 -13.43 3.48 -12.65
CA ALA A 44 -12.12 3.19 -12.09
C ALA A 44 -12.25 2.22 -10.89
N ALA A 45 -13.12 2.55 -9.95
CA ALA A 45 -13.35 1.76 -8.74
C ALA A 45 -13.82 0.32 -9.04
N ALA A 46 -14.59 0.11 -10.13
CA ALA A 46 -15.01 -1.22 -10.56
C ALA A 46 -13.82 -2.15 -10.88
N ARG A 47 -12.69 -1.59 -11.25
CA ARG A 47 -11.48 -2.31 -11.66
C ARG A 47 -10.44 -2.44 -10.56
N VAL A 48 -10.72 -1.99 -9.37
CA VAL A 48 -9.84 -2.07 -8.20
C VAL A 48 -10.47 -2.93 -7.11
N ARG A 49 -9.64 -3.70 -6.41
CA ARG A 49 -9.95 -4.26 -5.09
C ARG A 49 -8.91 -3.75 -4.11
N PHE A 50 -9.37 -3.20 -3.02
CA PHE A 50 -8.53 -2.52 -2.05
C PHE A 50 -8.46 -3.31 -0.74
N SER A 51 -7.24 -3.46 -0.23
CA SER A 51 -6.98 -4.11 1.06
C SER A 51 -6.20 -3.16 1.96
N VAL A 52 -6.45 -3.25 3.26
CA VAL A 52 -5.69 -2.53 4.28
C VAL A 52 -5.08 -3.56 5.22
N ILE A 53 -3.75 -3.53 5.33
CA ILE A 53 -2.97 -4.34 6.27
C ILE A 53 -2.25 -3.37 7.19
N GLY A 54 -2.57 -3.42 8.49
CA GLY A 54 -1.84 -2.70 9.51
C GLY A 54 -0.76 -3.59 10.12
N PHE A 55 0.40 -3.02 10.46
CA PHE A 55 1.46 -3.76 11.15
C PHE A 55 2.10 -2.96 12.29
N SER A 56 2.44 -3.69 13.34
CA SER A 56 3.23 -3.23 14.48
C SER A 56 4.12 -4.38 14.96
N ASP A 57 3.94 -4.92 16.17
CA ASP A 57 4.59 -6.18 16.61
C ASP A 57 4.11 -7.38 15.79
N THR A 58 2.87 -7.30 15.33
CA THR A 58 2.20 -8.26 14.45
C THR A 58 1.56 -7.52 13.29
N ALA A 59 1.00 -8.26 12.32
CA ALA A 59 0.26 -7.65 11.22
C ALA A 59 -1.15 -8.23 11.13
N PHE A 60 -2.12 -7.36 10.81
CA PHE A 60 -3.51 -7.72 10.63
C PHE A 60 -4.07 -7.16 9.33
N THR A 61 -4.96 -7.93 8.70
CA THR A 61 -5.74 -7.41 7.57
C THR A 61 -7.02 -6.80 8.12
N HIS A 62 -7.12 -5.48 8.02
CA HIS A 62 -8.30 -4.72 8.44
C HIS A 62 -9.38 -4.68 7.37
N LEU A 63 -8.99 -4.75 6.08
CA LEU A 63 -9.90 -4.76 4.94
C LEU A 63 -9.38 -5.75 3.88
N GLU A 64 -10.25 -6.63 3.37
CA GLU A 64 -9.88 -7.73 2.49
C GLU A 64 -10.42 -7.54 1.07
N ALA A 65 -9.57 -7.27 0.10
CA ALA A 65 -9.86 -7.17 -1.33
C ALA A 65 -11.24 -6.56 -1.65
N ALA A 66 -11.58 -5.47 -0.95
CA ALA A 66 -12.90 -4.86 -0.97
C ALA A 66 -13.15 -4.07 -2.25
N ASP A 67 -14.40 -4.07 -2.69
CA ASP A 67 -14.92 -3.12 -3.66
C ASP A 67 -15.39 -1.87 -2.90
N LEU A 68 -14.60 -0.80 -2.96
CA LEU A 68 -14.87 0.43 -2.18
C LEU A 68 -16.18 1.14 -2.59
N ARG A 69 -16.79 0.78 -3.73
CA ARG A 69 -18.11 1.30 -4.12
C ARG A 69 -19.23 0.79 -3.21
N SER A 70 -19.07 -0.43 -2.71
CA SER A 70 -20.06 -1.13 -1.85
C SER A 70 -19.64 -1.26 -0.40
N THR A 71 -18.42 -0.85 -0.05
CA THR A 71 -17.91 -0.87 1.32
C THR A 71 -18.57 0.24 2.12
N GLN A 72 -19.28 -0.12 3.19
CA GLN A 72 -19.97 0.85 4.04
C GLN A 72 -19.05 1.50 5.08
N TRP A 73 -18.08 0.73 5.58
CA TRP A 73 -17.19 1.14 6.67
C TRP A 73 -15.75 0.79 6.32
N LEU A 74 -14.88 1.78 6.45
CA LEU A 74 -13.44 1.53 6.45
C LEU A 74 -12.95 1.21 7.86
N PRO A 75 -11.87 0.43 7.98
CA PRO A 75 -11.25 0.18 9.28
C PRO A 75 -10.69 1.47 9.87
N THR A 76 -10.69 1.55 11.19
CA THR A 76 -9.94 2.57 11.94
C THR A 76 -8.63 1.96 12.38
N LEU A 77 -7.52 2.52 11.90
CA LEU A 77 -6.17 2.12 12.30
C LEU A 77 -5.82 2.72 13.65
N THR A 78 -5.03 1.99 14.44
CA THR A 78 -4.62 2.41 15.79
C THR A 78 -3.12 2.20 15.97
N ALA A 79 -2.43 3.18 16.56
CA ALA A 79 -0.98 3.10 16.73
C ALA A 79 -0.60 2.52 18.10
N GLN A 80 0.19 1.42 18.06
CA GLN A 80 0.73 0.77 19.27
C GLN A 80 1.89 -0.18 18.93
N GLY A 81 2.68 -0.52 19.93
CA GLY A 81 3.74 -1.54 19.81
C GLY A 81 4.98 -1.05 19.06
N LEU A 82 5.76 -2.03 18.60
CA LEU A 82 7.01 -1.86 17.86
C LEU A 82 6.75 -1.94 16.33
N THR A 83 7.82 -2.17 15.56
CA THR A 83 7.75 -2.21 14.09
C THR A 83 8.32 -3.52 13.58
N SER A 84 7.48 -4.43 13.05
CA SER A 84 7.89 -5.67 12.40
C SER A 84 7.51 -5.68 10.92
N TYR A 85 8.49 -5.45 10.08
CA TYR A 85 8.33 -5.60 8.63
C TYR A 85 8.20 -7.07 8.22
N ALA A 86 8.80 -8.01 8.99
CA ALA A 86 8.63 -9.43 8.75
C ALA A 86 7.16 -9.81 8.85
N ALA A 87 6.47 -9.39 9.92
CA ALA A 87 5.03 -9.62 10.09
C ALA A 87 4.22 -9.03 8.93
N ALA A 88 4.56 -7.80 8.48
CA ALA A 88 3.91 -7.15 7.36
C ALA A 88 4.05 -7.96 6.05
N PHE A 89 5.26 -8.45 5.72
CA PHE A 89 5.51 -9.25 4.52
C PHE A 89 4.84 -10.63 4.57
N ASP A 90 4.85 -11.29 5.72
CA ASP A 90 4.20 -12.59 5.91
C ASP A 90 2.67 -12.45 5.72
N GLN A 91 2.06 -11.44 6.34
CA GLN A 91 0.63 -11.16 6.19
C GLN A 91 0.26 -10.78 4.76
N LEU A 92 1.07 -9.95 4.10
CA LEU A 92 0.88 -9.57 2.71
C LEU A 92 0.96 -10.80 1.79
N GLY A 93 1.96 -11.66 1.98
CA GLY A 93 2.12 -12.91 1.24
C GLY A 93 0.93 -13.84 1.40
N TYR A 94 0.46 -14.00 2.63
CA TYR A 94 -0.76 -14.76 2.93
C TYR A 94 -1.98 -14.18 2.18
N ARG A 95 -2.22 -12.88 2.28
CA ARG A 95 -3.36 -12.25 1.59
C ARG A 95 -3.31 -12.42 0.08
N ILE A 96 -2.17 -12.18 -0.54
CA ILE A 96 -1.99 -12.36 -1.99
C ILE A 96 -2.31 -13.82 -2.40
N SER A 97 -1.89 -14.80 -1.59
CA SER A 97 -2.14 -16.22 -1.86
C SER A 97 -3.62 -16.62 -1.75
N VAL A 98 -4.42 -15.86 -1.02
CA VAL A 98 -5.87 -16.06 -0.86
C VAL A 98 -6.67 -15.24 -1.87
N ASP A 99 -6.36 -13.95 -2.01
CA ASP A 99 -7.16 -13.01 -2.79
C ASP A 99 -7.10 -13.28 -4.29
N ILE A 100 -5.91 -13.59 -4.83
CA ILE A 100 -5.76 -13.85 -6.28
C ILE A 100 -6.56 -15.07 -6.73
N PRO A 101 -6.44 -16.26 -6.10
CA PRO A 101 -7.27 -17.40 -6.47
C PRO A 101 -8.76 -17.13 -6.31
N HIS A 102 -9.16 -16.43 -5.25
CA HIS A 102 -10.55 -16.07 -5.00
C HIS A 102 -11.14 -15.22 -6.15
N LEU A 103 -10.45 -14.16 -6.55
CA LEU A 103 -10.87 -13.29 -7.65
C LEU A 103 -10.86 -14.00 -9.00
N LYS A 104 -9.87 -14.86 -9.25
CA LYS A 104 -9.85 -15.72 -10.46
C LYS A 104 -11.03 -16.67 -10.50
N HIS A 105 -11.39 -17.27 -9.35
CA HIS A 105 -12.57 -18.13 -9.26
C HIS A 105 -13.88 -17.36 -9.52
N GLN A 106 -13.93 -16.08 -9.18
CA GLN A 106 -15.03 -15.18 -9.53
C GLN A 106 -15.08 -14.81 -11.02
N GLY A 107 -14.10 -15.20 -11.83
CA GLY A 107 -14.03 -14.95 -13.27
C GLY A 107 -13.25 -13.69 -13.67
N PHE A 108 -12.47 -13.09 -12.75
CA PHE A 108 -11.62 -11.96 -13.07
C PHE A 108 -10.23 -12.39 -13.59
N SER A 109 -9.67 -11.61 -14.49
CA SER A 109 -8.24 -11.62 -14.79
C SER A 109 -7.54 -10.69 -13.79
N VAL A 110 -6.70 -11.27 -12.91
CA VAL A 110 -6.04 -10.49 -11.85
C VAL A 110 -4.68 -10.01 -12.33
N LEU A 111 -4.47 -8.70 -12.32
CA LEU A 111 -3.19 -8.06 -12.65
C LEU A 111 -2.20 -8.24 -11.49
N ARG A 112 -0.90 -7.97 -11.76
CA ARG A 112 0.12 -7.95 -10.72
C ARG A 112 -0.28 -6.98 -9.61
N PRO A 113 -0.35 -7.41 -8.34
CA PRO A 113 -0.76 -6.54 -7.26
C PRO A 113 0.17 -5.34 -7.08
N ALA A 114 -0.41 -4.20 -6.71
CA ALA A 114 0.31 -3.01 -6.27
C ALA A 114 0.25 -2.90 -4.74
N VAL A 115 1.38 -2.64 -4.12
CA VAL A 115 1.50 -2.46 -2.67
C VAL A 115 2.02 -1.06 -2.40
N PHE A 116 1.30 -0.30 -1.59
CA PHE A 116 1.75 0.98 -1.05
C PHE A 116 2.12 0.75 0.41
N PHE A 117 3.43 0.70 0.67
CA PHE A 117 4.00 0.41 1.98
C PHE A 117 4.43 1.71 2.64
N LEU A 118 3.76 2.10 3.72
CA LEU A 118 4.02 3.32 4.48
C LEU A 118 4.67 2.97 5.81
N THR A 119 5.76 3.68 6.17
CA THR A 119 6.40 3.59 7.47
C THR A 119 7.02 4.93 7.89
N ASP A 120 7.07 5.20 9.20
CA ASP A 120 7.70 6.39 9.79
C ASP A 120 9.00 6.07 10.53
N GLY A 121 9.42 4.80 10.57
CA GLY A 121 10.52 4.36 11.42
C GLY A 121 11.44 3.30 10.80
N LEU A 122 12.22 2.71 11.70
CA LEU A 122 13.07 1.56 11.42
C LEU A 122 12.40 0.27 11.92
N PRO A 123 12.69 -0.87 11.31
CA PRO A 123 12.26 -2.15 11.86
C PRO A 123 12.96 -2.39 13.20
N SER A 124 12.30 -3.13 14.08
CA SER A 124 12.89 -3.56 15.35
C SER A 124 14.23 -4.26 15.14
N ALA A 125 15.17 -4.10 16.08
CA ALA A 125 16.58 -4.55 15.91
C ALA A 125 16.73 -6.03 15.54
N ASN A 126 15.81 -6.89 15.97
CA ASN A 126 15.83 -8.33 15.70
C ASN A 126 14.81 -8.75 14.63
N ASP A 127 14.21 -7.80 13.91
CA ASP A 127 13.22 -8.09 12.87
C ASP A 127 13.90 -8.68 11.62
N ASN A 128 13.66 -9.95 11.37
CA ASN A 128 14.25 -10.67 10.26
C ASN A 128 13.42 -10.55 8.96
N TRP A 129 13.11 -9.33 8.56
CA TRP A 129 12.21 -9.03 7.45
C TRP A 129 12.76 -9.34 6.04
N ARG A 130 14.11 -9.31 5.85
CA ARG A 130 14.71 -9.55 4.52
C ARG A 130 14.38 -10.93 3.94
N PRO A 131 14.48 -12.04 4.71
CA PRO A 131 14.00 -13.34 4.27
C PRO A 131 12.49 -13.39 3.97
N ALA A 132 11.64 -12.76 4.80
CA ALA A 132 10.20 -12.71 4.57
C ALA A 132 9.87 -11.99 3.25
N ARG A 133 10.50 -10.83 3.02
CA ARG A 133 10.41 -10.10 1.75
C ARG A 133 10.91 -10.94 0.57
N ALA A 134 12.07 -11.59 0.70
CA ALA A 134 12.63 -12.43 -0.36
C ALA A 134 11.69 -13.59 -0.71
N HIS A 135 11.09 -14.22 0.30
CA HIS A 135 10.09 -15.28 0.11
C HIS A 135 8.87 -14.78 -0.67
N LEU A 136 8.32 -13.62 -0.31
CA LEU A 136 7.20 -13.00 -1.04
C LEU A 136 7.57 -12.73 -2.50
N LEU A 137 8.74 -12.16 -2.76
CA LEU A 137 9.17 -11.79 -4.11
C LEU A 137 9.57 -12.98 -4.99
N ALA A 138 9.84 -14.14 -4.40
CA ALA A 138 10.07 -15.39 -5.13
C ALA A 138 8.77 -16.02 -5.66
N GLN A 139 7.61 -15.57 -5.20
CA GLN A 139 6.33 -16.12 -5.65
C GLN A 139 5.99 -15.70 -7.09
N PRO A 140 5.31 -16.55 -7.87
CA PRO A 140 4.82 -16.16 -9.20
C PRO A 140 3.88 -14.94 -9.18
N THR A 141 3.20 -14.76 -8.07
CA THR A 141 2.24 -13.68 -7.82
C THR A 141 2.86 -12.47 -7.11
N ARG A 142 4.20 -12.37 -7.14
CA ARG A 142 4.91 -11.26 -6.49
C ARG A 142 4.32 -9.90 -6.86
N PRO A 143 4.11 -9.00 -5.88
CA PRO A 143 3.58 -7.67 -6.13
C PRO A 143 4.63 -6.68 -6.64
N ASN A 144 4.18 -5.51 -7.11
CA ASN A 144 4.99 -4.30 -7.16
C ASN A 144 4.85 -3.59 -5.81
N ILE A 145 5.96 -3.35 -5.11
CA ILE A 145 5.99 -2.68 -3.81
C ILE A 145 6.56 -1.27 -4.00
N LEU A 146 5.71 -0.27 -3.73
CA LEU A 146 6.05 1.13 -3.64
C LEU A 146 6.19 1.47 -2.15
N THR A 147 7.32 2.03 -1.75
CA THR A 147 7.62 2.29 -0.35
C THR A 147 7.70 3.79 -0.09
N PHE A 148 7.05 4.21 0.98
CA PHE A 148 6.99 5.60 1.43
C PHE A 148 7.49 5.70 2.86
N GLY A 149 8.65 6.31 3.02
CA GLY A 149 9.22 6.65 4.32
C GLY A 149 8.89 8.07 4.70
N ILE A 150 8.28 8.28 5.85
CA ILE A 150 8.03 9.61 6.43
C ILE A 150 8.83 9.77 7.72
N GLY A 151 8.97 10.99 8.22
CA GLY A 151 9.64 11.24 9.48
C GLY A 151 11.07 10.68 9.55
N ASP A 152 11.31 9.81 10.53
CA ASP A 152 12.62 9.24 10.84
C ASP A 152 12.96 7.96 10.05
N ALA A 153 12.14 7.55 9.09
CA ALA A 153 12.41 6.40 8.24
C ALA A 153 13.79 6.50 7.58
N ASP A 154 14.54 5.40 7.53
CA ASP A 154 15.86 5.34 6.91
C ASP A 154 15.74 5.15 5.38
N ALA A 155 16.43 6.01 4.62
CA ALA A 155 16.36 5.99 3.16
C ALA A 155 16.84 4.67 2.55
N GLN A 156 17.88 4.06 3.11
CA GLN A 156 18.42 2.79 2.63
C GLN A 156 17.43 1.65 2.88
N VAL A 157 16.81 1.63 4.06
CA VAL A 157 15.76 0.65 4.39
C VAL A 157 14.55 0.83 3.48
N VAL A 158 14.09 2.07 3.26
CA VAL A 158 12.99 2.38 2.33
C VAL A 158 13.31 1.89 0.91
N ALA A 159 14.55 2.08 0.44
CA ALA A 159 14.97 1.59 -0.86
C ALA A 159 14.99 0.05 -0.94
N GLU A 160 15.46 -0.61 0.13
CA GLU A 160 15.48 -2.08 0.18
C GLU A 160 14.07 -2.69 0.23
N LEU A 161 13.08 -2.02 0.83
CA LEU A 161 11.70 -2.51 0.90
C LEU A 161 11.03 -2.53 -0.48
N ALA A 162 11.31 -1.54 -1.33
CA ALA A 162 10.71 -1.41 -2.65
C ALA A 162 11.16 -2.53 -3.62
N THR A 163 10.32 -2.82 -4.61
CA THR A 163 10.67 -3.79 -5.69
C THR A 163 11.50 -3.16 -6.81
N ASN A 164 11.56 -1.84 -6.86
CA ASN A 164 12.33 -1.06 -7.82
C ASN A 164 12.78 0.24 -7.14
N GLU A 165 14.00 0.70 -7.41
CA GLU A 165 14.53 1.96 -6.85
C GLU A 165 13.63 3.17 -7.15
N ARG A 166 12.95 3.18 -8.31
CA ARG A 166 11.97 4.21 -8.68
C ARG A 166 10.68 4.18 -7.88
N TYR A 167 10.49 3.16 -7.05
CA TYR A 167 9.32 2.97 -6.17
C TYR A 167 9.64 3.25 -4.70
N ALA A 168 10.84 3.74 -4.41
CA ALA A 168 11.28 4.06 -3.06
C ALA A 168 11.29 5.58 -2.85
N PHE A 169 10.41 6.07 -1.98
CA PHE A 169 10.21 7.50 -1.72
C PHE A 169 10.39 7.80 -0.25
N LYS A 170 11.09 8.88 0.04
CA LYS A 170 11.23 9.42 1.39
C LYS A 170 10.83 10.88 1.42
N SER A 171 10.12 11.31 2.46
CA SER A 171 9.82 12.72 2.70
C SER A 171 11.12 13.53 2.80
N ALA A 172 11.14 14.71 2.18
CA ALA A 172 12.30 15.58 2.20
C ALA A 172 12.62 16.04 3.62
N ARG A 173 13.90 16.34 3.88
CA ARG A 173 14.33 16.83 5.19
C ARG A 173 13.61 18.12 5.56
N GLY A 174 13.09 18.19 6.79
CA GLY A 174 12.41 19.37 7.31
C GLY A 174 10.93 19.49 6.92
N VAL A 175 10.41 18.53 6.15
CA VAL A 175 8.95 18.44 5.92
C VAL A 175 8.31 17.88 7.18
N ASP A 176 7.23 18.51 7.63
CA ASP A 176 6.41 18.01 8.72
C ASP A 176 5.81 16.64 8.38
N THR A 177 5.80 15.71 9.34
CA THR A 177 5.36 14.32 9.11
C THR A 177 3.89 14.24 8.71
N GLY A 178 3.02 15.07 9.32
CA GLY A 178 1.60 15.13 8.96
C GLY A 178 1.41 15.66 7.53
N ALA A 179 2.17 16.71 7.15
CA ALA A 179 2.16 17.22 5.78
C ALA A 179 2.62 16.15 4.76
N ALA A 180 3.71 15.45 5.07
CA ALA A 180 4.19 14.34 4.21
C ALA A 180 3.13 13.23 4.08
N LEU A 181 2.47 12.88 5.18
CA LEU A 181 1.41 11.88 5.17
C LEU A 181 0.21 12.32 4.31
N SER A 182 -0.21 13.57 4.42
CA SER A 182 -1.29 14.13 3.59
C SER A 182 -0.98 14.07 2.09
N GLU A 183 0.25 14.43 1.70
CA GLU A 183 0.71 14.34 0.31
C GLU A 183 0.79 12.89 -0.19
N PHE A 184 1.26 11.96 0.67
CA PHE A 184 1.23 10.54 0.36
C PHE A 184 -0.19 10.03 0.10
N LEU A 185 -1.15 10.36 0.98
CA LEU A 185 -2.55 9.93 0.84
C LEU A 185 -3.21 10.49 -0.42
N THR A 186 -2.90 11.74 -0.77
CA THR A 186 -3.33 12.35 -2.02
C THR A 186 -2.77 11.59 -3.23
N SER A 187 -1.48 11.29 -3.23
CA SER A 187 -0.83 10.52 -4.29
C SER A 187 -1.37 9.09 -4.37
N LEU A 188 -1.58 8.41 -3.25
CA LEU A 188 -2.21 7.09 -3.19
C LEU A 188 -3.59 7.12 -3.86
N THR A 189 -4.44 8.09 -3.49
CA THR A 189 -5.78 8.25 -4.05
C THR A 189 -5.74 8.44 -5.57
N GLN A 190 -4.91 9.36 -6.05
CA GLN A 190 -4.75 9.60 -7.49
C GLN A 190 -4.21 8.37 -8.24
N SER A 191 -3.23 7.68 -7.65
CA SER A 191 -2.63 6.47 -8.24
C SER A 191 -3.66 5.35 -8.37
N VAL A 192 -4.49 5.15 -7.37
CA VAL A 192 -5.56 4.13 -7.40
C VAL A 192 -6.61 4.45 -8.46
N ILE A 193 -7.04 5.71 -8.54
CA ILE A 193 -8.01 6.18 -9.55
C ILE A 193 -7.43 6.02 -10.96
N SER A 194 -6.24 6.56 -11.20
CA SER A 194 -5.58 6.54 -12.53
C SER A 194 -5.31 5.12 -13.00
N SER A 195 -4.83 4.24 -12.10
CA SER A 195 -4.63 2.83 -12.41
C SER A 195 -5.95 2.12 -12.71
N GLY A 196 -7.01 2.39 -11.95
CA GLY A 196 -8.35 1.84 -12.20
C GLY A 196 -8.90 2.28 -13.55
N GLN A 197 -8.71 3.55 -13.94
CA GLN A 197 -9.08 4.07 -15.26
C GLN A 197 -8.26 3.40 -16.38
N ALA A 198 -6.95 3.25 -16.20
CA ALA A 198 -6.08 2.57 -17.16
C ALA A 198 -6.54 1.12 -17.39
N VAL A 199 -6.85 0.38 -16.32
CA VAL A 199 -7.37 -0.98 -16.40
C VAL A 199 -8.73 -1.01 -17.09
N ALA A 200 -9.63 -0.06 -16.81
CA ALA A 200 -10.94 0.04 -17.47
C ALA A 200 -10.81 0.27 -18.98
N ASN A 201 -9.76 0.97 -19.40
CA ASN A 201 -9.44 1.24 -20.81
C ASN A 201 -8.58 0.14 -21.47
N GLY A 202 -8.35 -1.00 -20.78
CA GLY A 202 -7.57 -2.11 -21.29
C GLY A 202 -6.05 -1.99 -21.15
N ASN A 203 -5.55 -0.96 -20.47
CA ASN A 203 -4.14 -0.79 -20.14
C ASN A 203 -3.84 -1.41 -18.77
N ALA A 204 -2.93 -2.38 -18.73
CA ALA A 204 -2.54 -3.10 -17.52
C ALA A 204 -1.34 -2.46 -16.78
N GLU A 205 -1.08 -1.18 -16.99
CA GLU A 205 0.00 -0.47 -16.33
C GLU A 205 -0.45 0.17 -15.02
N LEU A 206 0.39 0.02 -13.98
CA LEU A 206 0.25 0.76 -12.74
C LEU A 206 0.60 2.23 -13.00
N GLN A 207 -0.37 3.10 -12.81
CA GLN A 207 -0.17 4.55 -12.89
C GLN A 207 0.17 5.07 -11.50
N PHE A 208 1.27 5.77 -11.41
CA PHE A 208 1.76 6.26 -10.13
C PHE A 208 2.53 7.57 -10.33
N ASP A 209 2.20 8.56 -9.50
CA ASP A 209 2.89 9.85 -9.42
C ASP A 209 3.60 9.99 -8.07
N LYS A 210 4.82 10.52 -8.10
CA LYS A 210 5.58 10.83 -6.89
C LYS A 210 4.85 11.90 -6.07
N PRO A 211 4.62 11.68 -4.75
CA PRO A 211 3.99 12.70 -3.90
C PRO A 211 4.83 13.97 -3.83
N GLU A 212 4.19 15.12 -3.69
CA GLU A 212 4.88 16.38 -3.44
C GLU A 212 5.65 16.30 -2.11
N GLY A 213 6.80 16.95 -2.01
CA GLY A 213 7.64 16.88 -0.82
C GLY A 213 8.40 15.56 -0.60
N PHE A 214 8.29 14.60 -1.53
CA PHE A 214 9.08 13.37 -1.49
C PHE A 214 10.23 13.41 -2.49
N THR A 215 11.31 12.70 -2.16
CA THR A 215 12.45 12.43 -3.05
C THR A 215 12.63 10.93 -3.21
N LEU A 216 13.31 10.49 -4.27
CA LEU A 216 13.74 9.11 -4.37
C LEU A 216 14.72 8.78 -3.23
N ALA A 217 14.54 7.64 -2.58
CA ALA A 217 15.39 7.27 -1.45
C ALA A 217 16.86 7.07 -1.85
N VAL A 218 17.12 6.75 -3.12
CA VAL A 218 18.48 6.57 -3.68
C VAL A 218 19.18 7.87 -4.04
N ASP A 219 18.47 9.01 -4.10
CA ASP A 219 19.02 10.32 -4.43
C ASP A 219 19.50 11.11 -3.21
N LEU A 220 19.45 10.51 -2.03
CA LEU A 220 19.79 11.15 -0.75
C LEU A 220 21.27 10.97 -0.36
N VAL A 221 22.18 10.98 -1.31
CA VAL A 221 23.64 10.93 -1.06
C VAL A 221 24.18 12.33 -0.78
#